data_768038f3d82b68e985e0adf922828b68
#
_entry.id   768038f3d82b68e985e0adf922828b68
#
_cell.length_a   1.000
_cell.length_b   1.000
_cell.length_c   1.000
_cell.angle_alpha   90.00
_cell.angle_beta   90.00
_cell.angle_gamma   90.00
#
_symmetry.space_group_name_H-M   'P 1'
#
loop_
_entity.id
_entity.type
_entity.pdbx_description
1 polymer ?
#
loop_
_entity_poly.entity_id
_entity_poly.type
_entity_poly.pdbx_seq_one_letter_code
_entity_poly.pdbx_strand_id
1 'polypeptide(L)'
;GSPVTWHRATFIKASLPWRYEGVLHEYLECGQKLDRQKLEGLRVVSYTDGARNKDPVEKYVNDARILEQGLRDEPNNLRYVFYLAQSYRDAQDFDKAIETYERRASLGGWDEEVYYSLFQVAVLKQRAKRPAEAIVGAYLRAYQYRPSRAEALVELAAYYRGTKEWALAELFARAALTIAPSGDILFVDTAAYEWRSLDELAIATYYLGKYDESAALNRRLLSEGKIPASHHPRIQQNLEFSLKRLGA
;
A
#
# COMPACT_ATOMS: atom_id res chain seq x y z
N GLY A 1 2.50 6.65 -11.92
CA GLY A 1 2.70 5.85 -10.71
C GLY A 1 4.15 5.48 -10.58
N SER A 2 4.63 5.33 -9.35
CA SER A 2 5.99 4.82 -9.11
C SER A 2 6.11 3.39 -9.63
N PRO A 3 7.26 2.98 -10.18
CA PRO A 3 7.45 1.62 -10.64
C PRO A 3 7.39 0.65 -9.45
N VAL A 4 6.56 -0.38 -9.56
CA VAL A 4 6.50 -1.45 -8.56
C VAL A 4 7.53 -2.51 -8.93
N THR A 5 8.37 -2.88 -7.97
CA THR A 5 9.39 -3.93 -8.16
C THR A 5 9.03 -5.14 -7.30
N TRP A 6 9.12 -6.33 -7.89
CA TRP A 6 8.94 -7.60 -7.18
C TRP A 6 9.92 -8.66 -7.69
N HIS A 7 10.14 -9.68 -6.89
CA HIS A 7 10.96 -10.82 -7.26
C HIS A 7 10.12 -11.99 -7.72
N ARG A 8 10.55 -12.67 -8.78
CA ARG A 8 9.93 -13.90 -9.26
C ARG A 8 10.99 -14.95 -9.58
N ALA A 9 10.62 -16.22 -9.51
CA ALA A 9 11.48 -17.28 -9.99
C ALA A 9 11.65 -17.16 -11.51
N THR A 10 12.87 -16.86 -11.95
CA THR A 10 13.20 -16.66 -13.38
C THR A 10 14.07 -17.79 -13.91
N PHE A 11 14.96 -18.32 -13.07
CA PHE A 11 15.80 -19.45 -13.40
C PHE A 11 15.46 -20.60 -12.46
N ILE A 12 15.24 -21.78 -13.05
CA ILE A 12 14.83 -22.98 -12.32
C ILE A 12 15.72 -24.17 -12.75
N LYS A 13 15.93 -25.10 -11.83
CA LYS A 13 16.68 -26.32 -12.13
C LYS A 13 15.83 -27.27 -12.96
N ALA A 14 16.21 -27.49 -14.21
CA ALA A 14 15.42 -28.27 -15.18
C ALA A 14 15.19 -29.75 -14.78
N SER A 15 16.01 -30.32 -13.90
CA SER A 15 15.87 -31.70 -13.43
C SER A 15 14.77 -31.92 -12.38
N LEU A 16 14.08 -30.85 -11.91
CA LEU A 16 12.98 -30.95 -10.95
C LEU A 16 11.63 -31.00 -11.67
N PRO A 17 10.61 -31.65 -11.07
CA PRO A 17 9.28 -31.83 -11.67
C PRO A 17 8.43 -30.58 -11.49
N TRP A 18 8.81 -29.51 -12.16
CA TRP A 18 8.09 -28.23 -12.09
C TRP A 18 6.71 -28.31 -12.74
N ARG A 19 5.74 -27.70 -12.08
CA ARG A 19 4.41 -27.46 -12.61
C ARG A 19 3.92 -26.07 -12.21
N TYR A 20 3.02 -25.53 -13.01
CA TYR A 20 2.28 -24.33 -12.62
C TYR A 20 1.09 -24.74 -11.77
N GLU A 21 0.90 -24.05 -10.65
CA GLU A 21 -0.25 -24.21 -9.76
C GLU A 21 -1.04 -22.91 -9.66
N GLY A 22 -2.36 -23.04 -9.56
CA GLY A 22 -3.29 -21.94 -9.46
C GLY A 22 -4.16 -21.76 -10.70
N VAL A 23 -5.41 -21.35 -10.50
CA VAL A 23 -6.35 -21.05 -11.60
C VAL A 23 -6.07 -19.68 -12.22
N LEU A 24 -5.43 -18.81 -11.45
CA LEU A 24 -5.00 -17.47 -11.86
C LEU A 24 -3.82 -17.06 -10.97
N HIS A 25 -2.95 -16.15 -11.47
CA HIS A 25 -1.72 -15.79 -10.77
C HIS A 25 -0.86 -17.03 -10.43
N GLU A 26 -0.72 -17.90 -11.39
CA GLU A 26 0.01 -19.16 -11.30
C GLU A 26 1.43 -18.97 -10.76
N TYR A 27 1.91 -19.95 -10.03
CA TYR A 27 3.27 -20.00 -9.54
C TYR A 27 3.91 -21.36 -9.81
N LEU A 28 5.23 -21.39 -9.87
CA LEU A 28 5.98 -22.60 -10.09
C LEU A 28 6.14 -23.37 -8.78
N GLU A 29 5.75 -24.64 -8.80
CA GLU A 29 5.86 -25.58 -7.69
C GLU A 29 6.56 -26.86 -8.17
N CYS A 30 7.36 -27.48 -7.31
CA CYS A 30 8.04 -28.75 -7.60
C CYS A 30 7.91 -29.80 -6.49
N GLY A 31 7.07 -29.53 -5.48
CA GLY A 31 6.84 -30.44 -4.34
C GLY A 31 8.00 -30.51 -3.34
N GLN A 32 9.02 -29.66 -3.47
CA GLN A 32 10.20 -29.65 -2.61
C GLN A 32 10.48 -28.24 -2.11
N LYS A 33 10.94 -28.11 -0.85
CA LYS A 33 11.45 -26.85 -0.33
C LYS A 33 12.82 -26.59 -0.96
N LEU A 34 12.91 -25.50 -1.71
CA LEU A 34 14.13 -25.11 -2.41
C LEU A 34 14.74 -23.87 -1.75
N ASP A 35 16.07 -23.85 -1.74
CA ASP A 35 16.81 -22.63 -1.45
C ASP A 35 16.69 -21.67 -2.65
N ARG A 36 16.31 -20.42 -2.36
CA ARG A 36 16.13 -19.38 -3.37
C ARG A 36 17.19 -18.33 -3.21
N GLN A 37 17.88 -18.03 -4.29
CA GLN A 37 18.88 -16.98 -4.31
C GLN A 37 18.42 -15.83 -5.19
N LYS A 38 18.73 -14.61 -4.75
CA LYS A 38 18.49 -13.40 -5.54
C LYS A 38 19.59 -13.27 -6.58
N LEU A 39 19.22 -13.15 -7.84
CA LEU A 39 20.15 -12.85 -8.91
C LEU A 39 20.21 -11.33 -9.08
N GLU A 40 21.39 -10.77 -8.84
CA GLU A 40 21.64 -9.34 -9.05
C GLU A 40 21.93 -9.04 -10.54
N GLY A 41 21.67 -7.81 -10.96
CA GLY A 41 21.97 -7.35 -12.31
C GLY A 41 20.97 -7.74 -13.40
N LEU A 42 19.95 -8.57 -13.10
CA LEU A 42 18.88 -8.88 -14.04
C LEU A 42 17.59 -8.16 -13.67
N ARG A 43 17.05 -7.41 -14.62
CA ARG A 43 15.77 -6.74 -14.50
C ARG A 43 14.86 -7.09 -15.67
N VAL A 44 13.67 -7.58 -15.37
CA VAL A 44 12.60 -7.80 -16.35
C VAL A 44 11.62 -6.65 -16.26
N VAL A 45 11.39 -5.94 -17.36
CA VAL A 45 10.42 -4.85 -17.44
C VAL A 45 9.14 -5.37 -18.06
N SER A 46 8.01 -5.24 -17.38
CA SER A 46 6.70 -5.64 -17.87
C SER A 46 5.92 -4.40 -18.28
N TYR A 47 5.38 -4.39 -19.48
CA TYR A 47 4.56 -3.32 -20.02
C TYR A 47 3.07 -3.72 -19.98
N THR A 48 2.19 -2.72 -19.88
CA THR A 48 0.72 -2.92 -19.80
C THR A 48 0.01 -2.76 -21.14
N ASP A 49 0.74 -2.84 -22.25
CA ASP A 49 0.26 -2.64 -23.62
C ASP A 49 -0.33 -3.91 -24.29
N GLY A 50 -0.38 -5.01 -23.57
CA GLY A 50 -0.96 -6.26 -24.06
C GLY A 50 -2.47 -6.21 -24.29
N ALA A 51 -2.97 -7.05 -25.19
CA ALA A 51 -4.39 -7.11 -25.59
C ALA A 51 -5.37 -7.30 -24.40
N ARG A 52 -4.96 -7.98 -23.32
CA ARG A 52 -5.76 -8.17 -22.11
C ARG A 52 -6.01 -6.88 -21.31
N ASN A 53 -5.29 -5.81 -21.59
CA ASN A 53 -5.39 -4.54 -20.87
C ASN A 53 -6.22 -3.48 -21.61
N LYS A 54 -6.92 -3.85 -22.70
CA LYS A 54 -7.78 -2.92 -23.46
C LYS A 54 -8.97 -2.43 -22.66
N ASP A 55 -9.56 -3.31 -21.85
CA ASP A 55 -10.56 -2.96 -20.84
C ASP A 55 -10.12 -3.53 -19.48
N PRO A 56 -9.47 -2.71 -18.65
CA PRO A 56 -8.99 -3.16 -17.36
C PRO A 56 -10.12 -3.63 -16.42
N VAL A 57 -11.28 -3.00 -16.44
CA VAL A 57 -12.41 -3.35 -15.56
C VAL A 57 -12.97 -4.72 -15.95
N GLU A 58 -13.26 -4.95 -17.23
CA GLU A 58 -13.75 -6.23 -17.72
C GLU A 58 -12.76 -7.37 -17.45
N LYS A 59 -11.46 -7.10 -17.63
CA LYS A 59 -10.41 -8.06 -17.28
C LYS A 59 -10.55 -8.52 -15.82
N TYR A 60 -10.63 -7.58 -14.87
CA TYR A 60 -10.70 -7.94 -13.46
C TYR A 60 -12.02 -8.58 -13.04
N VAL A 61 -13.13 -8.26 -13.70
CA VAL A 61 -14.41 -8.97 -13.55
C VAL A 61 -14.25 -10.44 -13.96
N ASN A 62 -13.58 -10.71 -15.09
CA ASN A 62 -13.31 -12.07 -15.54
C ASN A 62 -12.31 -12.81 -14.62
N ASP A 63 -11.28 -12.13 -14.15
CA ASP A 63 -10.32 -12.69 -13.19
C ASP A 63 -11.04 -13.07 -11.87
N ALA A 64 -11.96 -12.24 -11.37
CA ALA A 64 -12.78 -12.55 -10.21
C ALA A 64 -13.64 -13.81 -10.43
N ARG A 65 -14.29 -13.95 -11.58
CA ARG A 65 -15.12 -15.14 -11.89
C ARG A 65 -14.30 -16.44 -11.90
N ILE A 66 -13.10 -16.40 -12.44
CA ILE A 66 -12.19 -17.57 -12.44
C ILE A 66 -11.81 -17.95 -11.01
N LEU A 67 -11.47 -16.96 -10.17
CA LEU A 67 -11.11 -17.19 -8.77
C LEU A 67 -12.29 -17.65 -7.92
N GLU A 68 -13.51 -17.13 -8.16
CA GLU A 68 -14.73 -17.65 -7.53
C GLU A 68 -14.96 -19.12 -7.86
N GLN A 69 -14.72 -19.52 -9.12
CA GLN A 69 -14.83 -20.93 -9.51
C GLN A 69 -13.76 -21.78 -8.80
N GLY A 70 -12.49 -21.33 -8.77
CA GLY A 70 -11.43 -22.04 -8.05
C GLY A 70 -11.73 -22.19 -6.56
N LEU A 71 -12.39 -21.20 -5.94
CA LEU A 71 -12.78 -21.27 -4.52
C LEU A 71 -13.97 -22.20 -4.25
N ARG A 72 -14.71 -22.67 -5.25
CA ARG A 72 -15.70 -23.76 -5.07
C ARG A 72 -15.00 -25.09 -4.82
N ASP A 73 -13.88 -25.31 -5.50
CA ASP A 73 -13.09 -26.54 -5.35
C ASP A 73 -12.17 -26.48 -4.13
N GLU A 74 -11.60 -25.28 -3.86
CA GLU A 74 -10.68 -25.02 -2.76
C GLU A 74 -11.15 -23.84 -1.89
N PRO A 75 -12.20 -23.99 -1.05
CA PRO A 75 -12.85 -22.87 -0.35
C PRO A 75 -11.94 -22.04 0.56
N ASN A 76 -10.86 -22.61 1.07
CA ASN A 76 -9.92 -21.98 2.00
C ASN A 76 -8.56 -21.71 1.37
N ASN A 77 -8.44 -21.72 0.04
CA ASN A 77 -7.19 -21.37 -0.63
C ASN A 77 -6.90 -19.88 -0.41
N LEU A 78 -5.94 -19.59 0.49
CA LEU A 78 -5.58 -18.23 0.90
C LEU A 78 -5.18 -17.35 -0.29
N ARG A 79 -4.47 -17.94 -1.25
CA ARG A 79 -4.01 -17.24 -2.44
C ARG A 79 -5.18 -16.83 -3.33
N TYR A 80 -6.16 -17.71 -3.54
CA TYR A 80 -7.33 -17.39 -4.34
C TYR A 80 -8.18 -16.31 -3.68
N VAL A 81 -8.38 -16.39 -2.36
CA VAL A 81 -9.11 -15.34 -1.61
C VAL A 81 -8.39 -14.00 -1.74
N PHE A 82 -7.06 -13.98 -1.63
CA PHE A 82 -6.26 -12.76 -1.73
C PHE A 82 -6.37 -12.11 -3.12
N TYR A 83 -6.20 -12.89 -4.19
CA TYR A 83 -6.30 -12.36 -5.55
C TYR A 83 -7.75 -12.04 -5.97
N LEU A 84 -8.75 -12.75 -5.42
CA LEU A 84 -10.15 -12.41 -5.61
C LEU A 84 -10.47 -11.02 -5.03
N ALA A 85 -9.98 -10.74 -3.82
CA ALA A 85 -10.14 -9.42 -3.21
C ALA A 85 -9.50 -8.31 -4.05
N GLN A 86 -8.29 -8.56 -4.61
CA GLN A 86 -7.65 -7.63 -5.53
C GLN A 86 -8.43 -7.46 -6.84
N SER A 87 -8.96 -8.54 -7.41
CA SER A 87 -9.75 -8.50 -8.63
C SER A 87 -11.02 -7.69 -8.45
N TYR A 88 -11.75 -7.85 -7.34
CA TYR A 88 -12.90 -7.01 -7.02
C TYR A 88 -12.50 -5.53 -6.83
N ARG A 89 -11.40 -5.26 -6.13
CA ARG A 89 -10.90 -3.89 -5.97
C ARG A 89 -10.62 -3.23 -7.32
N ASP A 90 -9.92 -3.94 -8.20
CA ASP A 90 -9.48 -3.40 -9.49
C ASP A 90 -10.65 -3.35 -10.50
N ALA A 91 -11.68 -4.20 -10.32
CA ALA A 91 -12.98 -4.09 -10.97
C ALA A 91 -13.89 -3.00 -10.37
N GLN A 92 -13.44 -2.28 -9.33
CA GLN A 92 -14.17 -1.24 -8.60
C GLN A 92 -15.43 -1.73 -7.85
N ASP A 93 -15.57 -3.03 -7.63
CA ASP A 93 -16.60 -3.60 -6.75
C ASP A 93 -16.08 -3.55 -5.29
N PHE A 94 -16.14 -2.34 -4.71
CA PHE A 94 -15.53 -2.09 -3.40
C PHE A 94 -16.19 -2.86 -2.27
N ASP A 95 -17.47 -3.16 -2.36
CA ASP A 95 -18.17 -3.90 -1.32
C ASP A 95 -17.71 -5.34 -1.26
N LYS A 96 -17.66 -6.02 -2.39
CA LYS A 96 -17.11 -7.38 -2.46
C LYS A 96 -15.62 -7.43 -2.14
N ALA A 97 -14.87 -6.42 -2.55
CA ALA A 97 -13.46 -6.33 -2.21
C ALA A 97 -13.24 -6.22 -0.70
N ILE A 98 -13.99 -5.36 0.00
CA ILE A 98 -13.93 -5.21 1.46
C ILE A 98 -14.24 -6.53 2.15
N GLU A 99 -15.38 -7.17 1.81
CA GLU A 99 -15.79 -8.45 2.38
C GLU A 99 -14.73 -9.53 2.16
N THR A 100 -14.19 -9.61 0.94
CA THR A 100 -13.21 -10.65 0.59
C THR A 100 -11.86 -10.40 1.29
N TYR A 101 -11.42 -9.15 1.43
CA TYR A 101 -10.22 -8.83 2.22
C TYR A 101 -10.42 -9.08 3.72
N GLU A 102 -11.59 -8.80 4.28
CA GLU A 102 -11.91 -9.14 5.67
C GLU A 102 -11.87 -10.67 5.87
N ARG A 103 -12.44 -11.44 4.93
CA ARG A 103 -12.31 -12.91 4.90
C ARG A 103 -10.84 -13.33 4.81
N ARG A 104 -10.05 -12.74 3.89
CA ARG A 104 -8.63 -13.08 3.76
C ARG A 104 -7.88 -12.86 5.08
N ALA A 105 -8.11 -11.75 5.75
CA ALA A 105 -7.48 -11.44 7.02
C ALA A 105 -7.88 -12.41 8.13
N SER A 106 -9.13 -12.88 8.16
CA SER A 106 -9.61 -13.84 9.17
C SER A 106 -9.02 -15.24 9.02
N LEU A 107 -8.58 -15.61 7.83
CA LEU A 107 -7.97 -16.92 7.55
C LEU A 107 -6.52 -17.03 8.04
N GLY A 108 -5.88 -15.94 8.45
CA GLY A 108 -4.49 -15.95 8.92
C GLY A 108 -3.46 -16.34 7.87
N GLY A 109 -2.38 -17.01 8.27
CA GLY A 109 -1.31 -17.42 7.39
C GLY A 109 -0.19 -16.39 7.31
N TRP A 110 0.23 -15.98 6.10
CA TRP A 110 1.32 -15.03 5.94
C TRP A 110 0.95 -13.63 6.45
N ASP A 111 1.62 -13.18 7.51
CA ASP A 111 1.29 -11.94 8.23
C ASP A 111 1.29 -10.69 7.35
N GLU A 112 2.16 -10.63 6.34
CA GLU A 112 2.18 -9.48 5.42
C GLU A 112 0.93 -9.43 4.52
N GLU A 113 0.40 -10.57 4.09
CA GLU A 113 -0.88 -10.62 3.37
C GLU A 113 -2.06 -10.28 4.27
N VAL A 114 -2.03 -10.72 5.52
CA VAL A 114 -3.07 -10.36 6.51
C VAL A 114 -3.06 -8.85 6.74
N TYR A 115 -1.89 -8.27 7.02
CA TYR A 115 -1.74 -6.82 7.17
C TYR A 115 -2.24 -6.07 5.94
N TYR A 116 -1.76 -6.47 4.76
CA TYR A 116 -2.15 -5.81 3.52
C TYR A 116 -3.66 -5.89 3.28
N SER A 117 -4.27 -7.01 3.60
CA SER A 117 -5.73 -7.17 3.50
C SER A 117 -6.47 -6.21 4.44
N LEU A 118 -6.05 -6.12 5.71
CA LEU A 118 -6.62 -5.17 6.67
C LEU A 118 -6.42 -3.71 6.23
N PHE A 119 -5.25 -3.39 5.71
CA PHE A 119 -4.95 -2.07 5.17
C PHE A 119 -5.83 -1.72 3.96
N GLN A 120 -6.02 -2.66 3.03
CA GLN A 120 -6.89 -2.47 1.88
C GLN A 120 -8.36 -2.30 2.28
N VAL A 121 -8.84 -2.99 3.31
CA VAL A 121 -10.17 -2.74 3.89
C VAL A 121 -10.33 -1.27 4.28
N ALA A 122 -9.34 -0.68 4.94
CA ALA A 122 -9.38 0.73 5.35
C ALA A 122 -9.38 1.67 4.14
N VAL A 123 -8.48 1.45 3.19
CA VAL A 123 -8.38 2.24 1.95
C VAL A 123 -9.70 2.19 1.16
N LEU A 124 -10.30 1.01 1.04
CA LEU A 124 -11.53 0.83 0.29
C LEU A 124 -12.75 1.43 1.02
N LYS A 125 -12.82 1.32 2.35
CA LYS A 125 -13.84 2.03 3.15
C LYS A 125 -13.77 3.55 2.94
N GLN A 126 -12.55 4.10 2.88
CA GLN A 126 -12.36 5.52 2.59
C GLN A 126 -12.78 5.88 1.15
N ARG A 127 -12.38 5.10 0.15
CA ARG A 127 -12.79 5.30 -1.26
C ARG A 127 -14.30 5.19 -1.44
N ALA A 128 -14.93 4.26 -0.75
CA ALA A 128 -16.38 4.07 -0.74
C ALA A 128 -17.12 5.09 0.16
N LYS A 129 -16.41 6.07 0.73
CA LYS A 129 -16.95 7.12 1.59
C LYS A 129 -17.81 6.57 2.74
N ARG A 130 -17.34 5.50 3.38
CA ARG A 130 -17.98 4.94 4.58
C ARG A 130 -17.91 5.93 5.75
N PRO A 131 -18.71 5.74 6.82
CA PRO A 131 -18.65 6.59 8.01
C PRO A 131 -17.23 6.71 8.58
N ALA A 132 -16.89 7.87 9.14
CA ALA A 132 -15.55 8.19 9.63
C ALA A 132 -15.02 7.15 10.62
N GLU A 133 -15.86 6.73 11.57
CA GLU A 133 -15.51 5.70 12.55
C GLU A 133 -15.16 4.35 11.92
N ALA A 134 -15.81 3.98 10.82
CA ALA A 134 -15.52 2.74 10.10
C ALA A 134 -14.19 2.82 9.34
N ILE A 135 -13.84 4.00 8.82
CA ILE A 135 -12.57 4.25 8.14
C ILE A 135 -11.43 4.24 9.15
N VAL A 136 -11.54 5.08 10.18
CA VAL A 136 -10.52 5.23 11.23
C VAL A 136 -10.27 3.91 11.96
N GLY A 137 -11.36 3.23 12.38
CA GLY A 137 -11.25 1.93 13.03
C GLY A 137 -10.56 0.87 12.17
N ALA A 138 -10.78 0.88 10.85
CA ALA A 138 -10.11 -0.06 9.95
C ALA A 138 -8.59 0.22 9.83
N TYR A 139 -8.16 1.49 9.70
CA TYR A 139 -6.74 1.83 9.69
C TYR A 139 -6.06 1.49 11.01
N LEU A 140 -6.70 1.79 12.15
CA LEU A 140 -6.16 1.44 13.46
C LEU A 140 -6.05 -0.08 13.64
N ARG A 141 -7.01 -0.86 13.13
CA ARG A 141 -6.94 -2.33 13.14
C ARG A 141 -5.75 -2.83 12.32
N ALA A 142 -5.49 -2.25 11.14
CA ALA A 142 -4.33 -2.60 10.33
C ALA A 142 -3.02 -2.28 11.07
N TYR A 143 -2.90 -1.09 11.66
CA TYR A 143 -1.75 -0.70 12.46
C TYR A 143 -1.56 -1.61 13.69
N GLN A 144 -2.62 -1.89 14.44
CA GLN A 144 -2.57 -2.77 15.61
C GLN A 144 -2.08 -4.18 15.26
N TYR A 145 -2.46 -4.68 14.08
CA TYR A 145 -2.01 -5.99 13.61
C TYR A 145 -0.51 -6.02 13.30
N ARG A 146 0.03 -4.95 12.67
CA ARG A 146 1.45 -4.89 12.30
C ARG A 146 2.04 -3.51 12.58
N PRO A 147 2.41 -3.22 13.86
CA PRO A 147 2.87 -1.88 14.26
C PRO A 147 4.21 -1.45 13.65
N SER A 148 4.94 -2.38 13.03
CA SER A 148 6.16 -2.09 12.26
C SER A 148 5.89 -1.48 10.88
N ARG A 149 4.62 -1.34 10.46
CA ARG A 149 4.20 -0.75 9.19
C ARG A 149 3.61 0.64 9.42
N ALA A 150 4.22 1.66 8.82
CA ALA A 150 3.83 3.06 8.99
C ALA A 150 2.63 3.48 8.12
N GLU A 151 2.34 2.76 7.04
CA GLU A 151 1.41 3.18 5.99
C GLU A 151 0.00 3.49 6.54
N ALA A 152 -0.50 2.69 7.47
CA ALA A 152 -1.83 2.92 8.04
C ALA A 152 -1.90 4.25 8.81
N LEU A 153 -0.84 4.63 9.52
CA LEU A 153 -0.77 5.91 10.25
C LEU A 153 -0.59 7.09 9.29
N VAL A 154 0.16 6.92 8.21
CA VAL A 154 0.31 7.95 7.17
C VAL A 154 -1.03 8.23 6.48
N GLU A 155 -1.78 7.18 6.16
CA GLU A 155 -3.12 7.36 5.57
C GLU A 155 -4.10 8.00 6.57
N LEU A 156 -4.01 7.70 7.87
CA LEU A 156 -4.79 8.40 8.90
C LEU A 156 -4.42 9.89 8.98
N ALA A 157 -3.12 10.22 8.94
CA ALA A 157 -2.69 11.61 8.91
C ALA A 157 -3.25 12.35 7.67
N ALA A 158 -3.17 11.72 6.50
CA ALA A 158 -3.74 12.25 5.26
C ALA A 158 -5.27 12.38 5.31
N TYR A 159 -5.96 11.40 5.91
CA TYR A 159 -7.40 11.44 6.11
C TYR A 159 -7.80 12.65 6.97
N TYR A 160 -7.18 12.84 8.16
CA TYR A 160 -7.46 13.94 9.06
C TYR A 160 -7.03 15.30 8.50
N ARG A 161 -5.97 15.35 7.70
CA ARG A 161 -5.65 16.55 6.91
C ARG A 161 -6.79 16.88 5.93
N GLY A 162 -7.35 15.88 5.29
CA GLY A 162 -8.47 16.05 4.35
C GLY A 162 -9.74 16.58 5.01
N THR A 163 -10.01 16.18 6.27
CA THR A 163 -11.14 16.66 7.08
C THR A 163 -10.80 17.93 7.89
N LYS A 164 -9.55 18.45 7.77
CA LYS A 164 -9.04 19.64 8.48
C LYS A 164 -8.95 19.47 10.01
N GLU A 165 -8.84 18.25 10.47
CA GLU A 165 -8.62 17.91 11.87
C GLU A 165 -7.12 17.85 12.18
N TRP A 166 -6.50 19.04 12.19
CA TRP A 166 -5.04 19.21 12.14
C TRP A 166 -4.31 18.59 13.33
N ALA A 167 -4.90 18.62 14.53
CA ALA A 167 -4.29 17.99 15.71
C ALA A 167 -4.20 16.47 15.57
N LEU A 168 -5.21 15.83 14.98
CA LEU A 168 -5.19 14.39 14.69
C LEU A 168 -4.24 14.07 13.54
N ALA A 169 -4.21 14.91 12.49
CA ALA A 169 -3.23 14.76 11.41
C ALA A 169 -1.78 14.82 11.95
N GLU A 170 -1.48 15.78 12.83
CA GLU A 170 -0.16 15.88 13.49
C GLU A 170 0.14 14.63 14.33
N LEU A 171 -0.81 14.18 15.14
CA LEU A 171 -0.64 13.01 16.01
C LEU A 171 -0.20 11.78 15.22
N PHE A 172 -0.95 11.45 14.17
CA PHE A 172 -0.67 10.26 13.36
C PHE A 172 0.59 10.39 12.50
N ALA A 173 0.87 11.59 11.96
CA ALA A 173 2.10 11.83 11.21
C ALA A 173 3.35 11.68 12.12
N ARG A 174 3.31 12.20 13.34
CA ARG A 174 4.39 12.02 14.33
C ARG A 174 4.57 10.56 14.70
N ALA A 175 3.50 9.84 14.98
CA ALA A 175 3.56 8.42 15.27
C ALA A 175 4.16 7.62 14.09
N ALA A 176 3.76 7.92 12.84
CA ALA A 176 4.33 7.29 11.66
C ALA A 176 5.85 7.50 11.52
N LEU A 177 6.34 8.71 11.83
CA LEU A 177 7.77 9.05 11.78
C LEU A 177 8.63 8.30 12.78
N THR A 178 8.07 7.71 13.85
CA THR A 178 8.83 6.90 14.80
C THR A 178 9.08 5.47 14.29
N ILE A 179 8.41 5.06 13.22
CA ILE A 179 8.51 3.70 12.68
C ILE A 179 9.63 3.64 11.65
N ALA A 180 10.61 2.78 11.89
CA ALA A 180 11.70 2.53 10.96
C ALA A 180 11.18 1.85 9.66
N PRO A 181 11.89 1.99 8.53
CA PRO A 181 11.55 1.27 7.31
C PRO A 181 11.37 -0.24 7.57
N SER A 182 10.25 -0.78 7.11
CA SER A 182 9.92 -2.18 7.32
C SER A 182 10.82 -3.10 6.50
N GLY A 183 11.19 -4.24 7.07
CA GLY A 183 11.85 -5.35 6.36
C GLY A 183 10.90 -6.24 5.56
N ASP A 184 9.61 -5.92 5.51
CA ASP A 184 8.61 -6.65 4.74
C ASP A 184 8.86 -6.55 3.24
N ILE A 185 8.34 -7.52 2.50
CA ILE A 185 8.51 -7.62 1.04
C ILE A 185 7.20 -7.44 0.26
N LEU A 186 6.04 -7.58 0.92
CA LEU A 186 4.75 -7.47 0.25
C LEU A 186 4.25 -6.03 0.25
N PHE A 187 4.24 -5.40 -0.92
CA PHE A 187 3.61 -4.10 -1.19
C PHE A 187 3.92 -3.01 -0.16
N VAL A 188 5.20 -2.87 0.21
CA VAL A 188 5.65 -1.79 1.10
C VAL A 188 5.63 -0.46 0.34
N ASP A 189 4.93 0.53 0.89
CA ASP A 189 5.00 1.91 0.39
C ASP A 189 6.22 2.60 0.99
N THR A 190 7.37 2.56 0.29
CA THR A 190 8.60 3.20 0.75
C THR A 190 8.44 4.70 0.94
N ALA A 191 7.55 5.36 0.18
CA ALA A 191 7.28 6.79 0.31
C ALA A 191 6.71 7.15 1.69
N ALA A 192 5.99 6.24 2.35
CA ALA A 192 5.50 6.44 3.70
C ALA A 192 6.64 6.72 4.69
N TYR A 193 7.78 6.07 4.51
CA TYR A 193 8.97 6.19 5.37
C TYR A 193 9.93 7.28 4.89
N GLU A 194 9.99 7.51 3.58
CA GLU A 194 10.98 8.41 3.00
C GLU A 194 10.57 9.87 3.07
N TRP A 195 9.27 10.18 2.85
CA TRP A 195 8.85 11.58 2.77
C TRP A 195 7.38 11.85 3.15
N ARG A 196 6.42 10.93 2.93
CA ARG A 196 4.98 11.20 3.12
C ARG A 196 4.64 11.55 4.57
N SER A 197 5.18 10.81 5.55
CA SER A 197 4.98 11.10 6.98
C SER A 197 5.45 12.50 7.34
N LEU A 198 6.60 12.91 6.79
CA LEU A 198 7.19 14.22 7.03
C LEU A 198 6.37 15.34 6.39
N ASP A 199 5.86 15.10 5.18
CA ASP A 199 5.01 16.05 4.45
C ASP A 199 3.67 16.27 5.17
N GLU A 200 3.00 15.20 5.61
CA GLU A 200 1.76 15.30 6.39
C GLU A 200 1.99 16.10 7.69
N LEU A 201 3.11 15.86 8.38
CA LEU A 201 3.48 16.61 9.57
C LEU A 201 3.73 18.09 9.27
N ALA A 202 4.47 18.40 8.19
CA ALA A 202 4.77 19.77 7.80
C ALA A 202 3.51 20.57 7.50
N ILE A 203 2.52 19.95 6.85
CA ILE A 203 1.22 20.57 6.57
C ILE A 203 0.43 20.77 7.87
N ALA A 204 0.31 19.74 8.71
CA ALA A 204 -0.46 19.81 9.93
C ALA A 204 0.08 20.90 10.89
N THR A 205 1.39 20.96 11.07
CA THR A 205 2.06 21.96 11.93
C THR A 205 1.84 23.39 11.44
N TYR A 206 1.81 23.62 10.10
CA TYR A 206 1.46 24.94 9.56
C TYR A 206 0.06 25.39 10.01
N TYR A 207 -0.94 24.54 9.84
CA TYR A 207 -2.31 24.89 10.19
C TYR A 207 -2.57 24.98 11.70
N LEU A 208 -1.69 24.38 12.50
CA LEU A 208 -1.69 24.54 13.96
C LEU A 208 -0.91 25.80 14.44
N GLY A 209 -0.42 26.62 13.52
CA GLY A 209 0.33 27.83 13.84
C GLY A 209 1.78 27.60 14.28
N LYS A 210 2.29 26.38 14.15
CA LYS A 210 3.69 25.98 14.47
C LYS A 210 4.60 26.26 13.27
N TYR A 211 4.68 27.51 12.85
CA TYR A 211 5.30 27.91 11.58
C TYR A 211 6.81 27.61 11.52
N ASP A 212 7.53 27.76 12.63
CA ASP A 212 8.97 27.42 12.72
C ASP A 212 9.21 25.95 12.42
N GLU A 213 8.41 25.07 13.04
CA GLU A 213 8.50 23.65 12.83
C GLU A 213 8.11 23.28 11.39
N SER A 214 7.02 23.84 10.88
CA SER A 214 6.61 23.61 9.49
C SER A 214 7.70 24.04 8.49
N ALA A 215 8.33 25.20 8.70
CA ALA A 215 9.43 25.64 7.85
C ALA A 215 10.64 24.69 7.91
N ALA A 216 10.99 24.23 9.12
CA ALA A 216 12.09 23.27 9.29
C ALA A 216 11.82 21.95 8.59
N LEU A 217 10.59 21.40 8.71
CA LEU A 217 10.17 20.16 8.06
C LEU A 217 10.19 20.28 6.53
N ASN A 218 9.68 21.39 5.96
CA ASN A 218 9.72 21.62 4.52
C ASN A 218 11.15 21.77 3.99
N ARG A 219 12.07 22.46 4.73
CA ARG A 219 13.49 22.50 4.36
C ARG A 219 14.12 21.12 4.34
N ARG A 220 13.80 20.30 5.34
CA ARG A 220 14.28 18.93 5.44
C ARG A 220 13.80 18.10 4.25
N LEU A 221 12.50 18.15 3.90
CA LEU A 221 11.95 17.49 2.71
C LEU A 221 12.71 17.85 1.43
N LEU A 222 12.98 19.14 1.22
CA LEU A 222 13.66 19.62 0.03
C LEU A 222 15.15 19.21 0.01
N SER A 223 15.82 19.12 1.16
CA SER A 223 17.24 18.81 1.24
C SER A 223 17.55 17.30 1.16
N GLU A 224 16.65 16.43 1.62
CA GLU A 224 16.91 14.98 1.62
C GLU A 224 16.81 14.33 0.23
N GLY A 225 16.24 15.01 -0.76
CA GLY A 225 16.20 14.54 -2.14
C GLY A 225 15.35 13.28 -2.39
N LYS A 226 14.49 12.91 -1.44
CA LYS A 226 13.66 11.71 -1.51
C LYS A 226 12.27 11.95 -2.09
N ILE A 227 11.86 13.21 -2.19
CA ILE A 227 10.55 13.57 -2.74
C ILE A 227 10.57 13.47 -4.27
N PRO A 228 9.49 12.98 -4.89
CA PRO A 228 9.36 13.01 -6.35
C PRO A 228 9.40 14.46 -6.88
N ALA A 229 10.03 14.67 -8.03
CA ALA A 229 10.20 16.01 -8.64
C ALA A 229 8.86 16.78 -8.79
N SER A 230 7.76 16.06 -9.03
CA SER A 230 6.42 16.65 -9.14
C SER A 230 5.91 17.30 -7.85
N HIS A 231 6.46 16.95 -6.68
CA HIS A 231 6.07 17.51 -5.38
C HIS A 231 6.94 18.72 -4.97
N HIS A 232 8.12 18.90 -5.56
CA HIS A 232 9.03 20.00 -5.22
C HIS A 232 8.38 21.39 -5.22
N PRO A 233 7.63 21.80 -6.28
CA PRO A 233 7.04 23.14 -6.31
C PRO A 233 6.05 23.37 -5.15
N ARG A 234 5.23 22.37 -4.82
CA ARG A 234 4.27 22.47 -3.73
C ARG A 234 4.95 22.59 -2.37
N ILE A 235 5.99 21.79 -2.13
CA ILE A 235 6.73 21.79 -0.85
C ILE A 235 7.50 23.12 -0.71
N GLN A 236 8.10 23.62 -1.80
CA GLN A 236 8.72 24.94 -1.82
C GLN A 236 7.71 26.05 -1.46
N GLN A 237 6.52 26.01 -2.02
CA GLN A 237 5.45 26.95 -1.70
C GLN A 237 4.99 26.85 -0.23
N ASN A 238 4.91 25.61 0.32
CA ASN A 238 4.59 25.42 1.74
C ASN A 238 5.66 26.03 2.66
N LEU A 239 6.94 25.93 2.28
CA LEU A 239 8.02 26.60 3.00
C LEU A 239 7.84 28.13 2.99
N GLU A 240 7.59 28.70 1.82
CA GLU A 240 7.36 30.16 1.67
C GLU A 240 6.18 30.66 2.49
N PHE A 241 5.07 29.90 2.53
CA PHE A 241 3.95 30.22 3.39
C PHE A 241 4.33 30.25 4.88
N SER A 242 5.14 29.29 5.32
CA SER A 242 5.60 29.24 6.71
C SER A 242 6.52 30.40 7.05
N LEU A 243 7.49 30.72 6.16
CA LEU A 243 8.41 31.85 6.34
C LEU A 243 7.66 33.19 6.37
N LYS A 244 6.72 33.40 5.48
CA LYS A 244 5.88 34.61 5.47
C LYS A 244 5.13 34.83 6.80
N ARG A 245 4.69 33.76 7.45
CA ARG A 245 4.06 33.84 8.78
C ARG A 245 5.03 34.21 9.89
N LEU A 246 6.31 33.91 9.70
CA LEU A 246 7.39 34.24 10.63
C LEU A 246 7.94 35.66 10.42
N GLY A 247 7.51 36.35 9.38
CA GLY A 247 8.01 37.68 9.05
C GLY A 247 9.35 37.67 8.30
N ALA A 248 9.71 36.51 7.71
CA ALA A 248 10.96 36.33 6.96
C ALA A 248 10.72 36.37 5.44
#